data_aa2a10d8828ef70bf787422212111f89
#
_entry.id   aa2a10d8828ef70bf787422212111f89
#
_cell.length_a   1.000
_cell.length_b   1.000
_cell.length_c   1.000
_cell.angle_alpha   90.00
_cell.angle_beta   90.00
_cell.angle_gamma   90.00
#
_symmetry.space_group_name_H-M   'P 1'
#
loop_
_entity.id
_entity.type
_entity.pdbx_description
1 polymer ?
#
loop_
_entity_poly.entity_id
_entity_poly.type
_entity_poly.pdbx_seq_one_letter_code
_entity_poly.pdbx_strand_id
1 'polypeptide(L)'
;MAMKIRPHKGRFFYVCLDHFWLALRWRYLIYPSQRTMSLLFTPITLQSPRGPLTLPNRIVVAPMCQYACHLDGKANDWHLMHWANLLNSGAGVFMIEATAVTAQGRITPNCLGIWDDATADALADTLARARKLAPPVPVCLQIAHAGRKGSSAQPWYGGMLIDKAHGGWETLAPSPINLLPGEAPPHEIDAAGLLAIEQAFVKAAQRAQAMGFEMLELHGAHGYLLHEFLSPIANQRNDNYGGNFANRARFPLQVFNAVRKVFHGVLGMRLSASDWIEGGWDLEQTTDFTKQLKQAGADFVHVSSGGISPQQKITIGPGYQVHFAKHIKQETGLPTIAVGLITEPRHAEEVLQAGDADMIALGRSFLYKPRWGWEAAAALGGQVQATQQYWRSLPREVTGIFGDAKIGMR
;
A
#
# COMPACT_ATOMS: atom_id res chain seq x y z
N MET A 1 -17.32 -72.71 3.06
CA MET A 1 -16.15 -73.52 3.37
C MET A 1 -15.30 -72.78 4.33
N ALA A 2 -15.42 -73.11 5.61
CA ALA A 2 -14.79 -72.34 6.70
C ALA A 2 -13.43 -72.96 7.05
N MET A 3 -12.41 -72.23 7.14
CA MET A 3 -11.11 -72.68 7.64
C MET A 3 -10.73 -71.94 8.90
N LYS A 4 -10.84 -72.62 10.04
CA LYS A 4 -10.36 -72.19 11.35
C LYS A 4 -8.84 -72.33 11.39
N ILE A 5 -8.12 -71.27 11.82
CA ILE A 5 -6.75 -71.42 12.30
C ILE A 5 -6.68 -70.89 13.73
N ARG A 6 -6.09 -71.65 14.62
CA ARG A 6 -5.94 -71.49 16.07
C ARG A 6 -4.75 -70.55 16.36
N PRO A 7 -4.69 -69.88 17.55
CA PRO A 7 -3.66 -68.94 17.93
C PRO A 7 -2.43 -69.64 18.50
N HIS A 8 -1.23 -69.12 18.15
CA HIS A 8 0.01 -69.44 18.84
C HIS A 8 0.42 -68.29 19.74
N LYS A 9 0.76 -68.61 20.98
CA LYS A 9 1.30 -67.76 22.06
C LYS A 9 2.68 -67.22 21.65
N GLY A 10 2.93 -65.93 21.83
CA GLY A 10 4.28 -65.38 21.72
C GLY A 10 4.34 -63.94 22.22
N ARG A 11 4.77 -63.75 23.42
CA ARG A 11 5.44 -62.63 24.13
C ARG A 11 5.27 -61.26 23.50
N PHE A 12 4.56 -60.38 24.19
CA PHE A 12 4.59 -58.92 24.03
C PHE A 12 5.92 -58.40 24.53
N PHE A 13 6.69 -57.78 23.62
CA PHE A 13 7.75 -56.86 23.99
C PHE A 13 7.12 -55.46 24.09
N TYR A 14 7.00 -54.94 25.30
CA TYR A 14 6.80 -53.52 25.54
C TYR A 14 8.16 -52.82 25.26
N VAL A 15 8.26 -52.14 24.11
CA VAL A 15 9.33 -51.16 23.88
C VAL A 15 8.82 -49.83 24.38
N CYS A 16 9.51 -49.32 25.41
CA CYS A 16 9.27 -48.00 26.01
C CYS A 16 9.28 -46.90 24.94
N LEU A 17 8.12 -46.30 24.68
CA LEU A 17 7.93 -45.12 23.88
C LEU A 17 8.25 -43.78 24.63
N ASP A 18 8.78 -43.88 25.86
CA ASP A 18 9.01 -42.71 26.71
C ASP A 18 10.25 -41.87 26.37
N HIS A 19 11.11 -42.38 25.50
CA HIS A 19 12.33 -41.63 25.13
C HIS A 19 12.20 -40.76 23.88
N PHE A 20 11.12 -40.90 23.10
CA PHE A 20 10.92 -40.09 21.88
C PHE A 20 10.25 -38.73 22.17
N TRP A 21 9.50 -38.63 23.25
CA TRP A 21 8.86 -37.38 23.68
C TRP A 21 9.78 -36.43 24.45
N LEU A 22 10.83 -36.96 25.06
CA LEU A 22 11.83 -36.12 25.74
C LEU A 22 12.79 -35.41 24.78
N ALA A 23 13.09 -35.99 23.61
CA ALA A 23 13.97 -35.38 22.60
C ALA A 23 13.32 -34.20 21.86
N LEU A 24 11.99 -34.19 21.75
CA LEU A 24 11.25 -33.05 21.14
C LEU A 24 11.02 -31.89 22.12
N ARG A 25 11.04 -32.16 23.44
CA ARG A 25 10.93 -31.11 24.48
C ARG A 25 12.22 -30.34 24.70
N TRP A 26 13.38 -30.88 24.33
CA TRP A 26 14.70 -30.24 24.54
C TRP A 26 15.12 -29.31 23.40
N ARG A 27 14.40 -29.26 22.28
CA ARG A 27 14.67 -28.30 21.18
C ARG A 27 14.01 -26.93 21.37
N TYR A 28 13.20 -26.75 22.42
CA TYR A 28 12.56 -25.47 22.76
C TYR A 28 13.06 -24.85 24.07
N LEU A 29 14.12 -25.39 24.64
CA LEU A 29 14.72 -24.80 25.84
C LEU A 29 16.10 -24.25 25.52
N ILE A 30 16.16 -22.94 25.66
CA ILE A 30 17.33 -22.14 26.02
C ILE A 30 18.26 -21.74 24.89
N TYR A 31 17.93 -20.60 24.28
CA TYR A 31 18.79 -19.43 24.35
C TYR A 31 17.95 -18.27 24.87
N PRO A 32 18.26 -17.62 25.95
CA PRO A 32 17.90 -16.23 26.15
C PRO A 32 18.86 -15.46 25.25
N SER A 33 18.61 -15.49 23.91
CA SER A 33 19.14 -14.46 23.06
C SER A 33 18.67 -13.15 23.69
N GLN A 34 19.59 -12.26 23.99
CA GLN A 34 19.25 -10.84 24.17
C GLN A 34 18.18 -10.55 23.12
N ARG A 35 16.93 -10.30 23.57
CA ARG A 35 15.84 -9.93 22.66
C ARG A 35 16.28 -8.59 22.07
N THR A 36 17.01 -8.63 20.97
CA THR A 36 17.18 -7.44 20.14
C THR A 36 15.77 -6.97 19.81
N MET A 37 15.43 -5.75 20.20
CA MET A 37 14.12 -5.19 19.87
C MET A 37 13.90 -5.32 18.36
N SER A 38 12.77 -5.90 17.98
CA SER A 38 12.40 -6.04 16.57
C SER A 38 12.39 -4.66 15.91
N LEU A 39 13.13 -4.50 14.82
CA LEU A 39 13.20 -3.25 14.09
C LEU A 39 11.83 -2.84 13.53
N LEU A 40 11.00 -3.82 13.18
CA LEU A 40 9.63 -3.60 12.71
C LEU A 40 8.78 -2.79 13.70
N PHE A 41 9.04 -2.95 15.01
CA PHE A 41 8.32 -2.26 16.09
C PHE A 41 9.09 -1.08 16.69
N THR A 42 10.17 -0.63 16.05
CA THR A 42 10.82 0.63 16.43
C THR A 42 10.17 1.81 15.74
N PRO A 43 10.03 2.97 16.40
CA PRO A 43 9.57 4.20 15.77
C PRO A 43 10.45 4.59 14.59
N ILE A 44 9.85 5.29 13.62
CA ILE A 44 10.56 5.96 12.54
C ILE A 44 10.04 7.40 12.40
N THR A 45 10.95 8.36 12.25
CA THR A 45 10.60 9.78 12.09
C THR A 45 10.83 10.21 10.65
N LEU A 46 9.79 10.69 9.99
CA LEU A 46 9.83 11.31 8.67
C LEU A 46 9.84 12.82 8.85
N GLN A 47 10.66 13.51 8.07
CA GLN A 47 10.75 14.98 8.09
C GLN A 47 9.71 15.57 7.12
N SER A 48 9.19 16.76 7.44
CA SER A 48 8.33 17.51 6.53
C SER A 48 8.39 19.00 6.85
N PRO A 49 7.94 19.89 5.96
CA PRO A 49 7.85 21.33 6.24
C PRO A 49 6.96 21.69 7.45
N ARG A 50 5.98 20.86 7.80
CA ARG A 50 5.15 21.01 9.03
C ARG A 50 5.93 20.66 10.29
N GLY A 51 7.04 19.95 10.17
CA GLY A 51 7.83 19.39 11.25
C GLY A 51 7.91 17.85 11.17
N PRO A 52 8.62 17.22 12.11
CA PRO A 52 8.81 15.78 12.13
C PRO A 52 7.50 15.06 12.46
N LEU A 53 7.24 13.95 11.76
CA LEU A 53 6.19 12.99 12.05
C LEU A 53 6.82 11.67 12.49
N THR A 54 6.57 11.25 13.71
CA THR A 54 7.03 9.95 14.21
C THR A 54 5.93 8.91 14.10
N LEU A 55 6.17 7.88 13.30
CA LEU A 55 5.34 6.68 13.22
C LEU A 55 5.74 5.74 14.36
N PRO A 56 4.78 5.13 15.08
CA PRO A 56 5.09 4.28 16.24
C PRO A 56 5.78 2.97 15.89
N ASN A 57 5.67 2.50 14.67
CA ASN A 57 6.35 1.34 14.12
C ASN A 57 6.48 1.46 12.59
N ARG A 58 7.12 0.48 11.95
CA ARG A 58 7.45 0.51 10.52
C ARG A 58 6.46 -0.26 9.63
N ILE A 59 5.28 -0.57 10.16
CA ILE A 59 4.23 -1.31 9.44
C ILE A 59 3.28 -0.30 8.78
N VAL A 60 3.05 -0.49 7.48
CA VAL A 60 2.17 0.35 6.67
C VAL A 60 0.99 -0.47 6.16
N VAL A 61 -0.22 -0.03 6.42
CA VAL A 61 -1.38 -0.52 5.66
C VAL A 61 -1.35 0.13 4.29
N ALA A 62 -1.06 -0.66 3.24
CA ALA A 62 -1.01 -0.15 1.87
C ALA A 62 -2.38 0.38 1.39
N PRO A 63 -2.41 1.39 0.52
CA PRO A 63 -3.67 1.87 -0.06
C PRO A 63 -4.30 0.80 -0.95
N MET A 64 -5.59 0.50 -0.72
CA MET A 64 -6.32 -0.59 -1.39
C MET A 64 -7.73 -0.12 -1.75
N CYS A 65 -8.00 0.07 -3.04
CA CYS A 65 -9.31 0.48 -3.54
C CYS A 65 -10.41 -0.47 -3.09
N GLN A 66 -11.48 0.09 -2.55
CA GLN A 66 -12.64 -0.64 -2.06
C GLN A 66 -13.79 -0.67 -3.06
N TYR A 67 -13.82 0.29 -4.00
CA TYR A 67 -14.88 0.41 -5.00
C TYR A 67 -16.28 0.41 -4.38
N ALA A 68 -16.46 1.14 -3.28
CA ALA A 68 -17.64 1.08 -2.42
C ALA A 68 -18.50 2.36 -2.39
N CYS A 69 -18.12 3.40 -3.14
CA CYS A 69 -18.93 4.62 -3.25
C CYS A 69 -20.21 4.39 -4.07
N HIS A 70 -21.24 5.21 -3.82
CA HIS A 70 -22.52 5.20 -4.56
C HIS A 70 -22.46 6.07 -5.82
N LEU A 71 -21.55 5.79 -6.77
CA LEU A 71 -21.35 6.52 -8.04
C LEU A 71 -20.99 8.02 -7.88
N ASP A 72 -21.02 8.55 -6.66
CA ASP A 72 -20.86 9.97 -6.31
C ASP A 72 -19.48 10.30 -5.72
N GLY A 73 -18.63 9.30 -5.56
CA GLY A 73 -17.28 9.43 -5.01
C GLY A 73 -17.20 9.71 -3.50
N LYS A 74 -18.33 9.67 -2.78
CA LYS A 74 -18.39 9.98 -1.36
C LYS A 74 -18.07 8.76 -0.49
N ALA A 75 -17.28 8.97 0.56
CA ALA A 75 -17.11 7.98 1.61
C ALA A 75 -18.46 7.71 2.29
N ASN A 76 -18.68 6.47 2.71
CA ASN A 76 -19.93 5.99 3.29
C ASN A 76 -19.66 4.99 4.44
N ASP A 77 -20.68 4.28 4.91
CA ASP A 77 -20.57 3.35 6.03
C ASP A 77 -19.62 2.17 5.78
N TRP A 78 -19.44 1.75 4.51
CA TRP A 78 -18.40 0.77 4.20
C TRP A 78 -17.00 1.30 4.57
N HIS A 79 -16.71 2.53 4.18
CA HIS A 79 -15.44 3.18 4.49
C HIS A 79 -15.25 3.38 5.99
N LEU A 80 -16.31 3.75 6.72
CA LEU A 80 -16.29 3.85 8.18
C LEU A 80 -15.88 2.52 8.83
N MET A 81 -16.54 1.43 8.45
CA MET A 81 -16.24 0.09 8.96
C MET A 81 -14.81 -0.32 8.60
N HIS A 82 -14.44 -0.17 7.33
CA HIS A 82 -13.14 -0.59 6.81
C HIS A 82 -11.97 0.18 7.43
N TRP A 83 -12.08 1.51 7.50
CA TRP A 83 -11.04 2.35 8.08
C TRP A 83 -10.91 2.15 9.59
N ALA A 84 -12.02 2.11 10.32
CA ALA A 84 -11.97 1.83 11.76
C ALA A 84 -11.35 0.46 12.07
N ASN A 85 -11.66 -0.55 11.25
CA ASN A 85 -11.05 -1.88 11.39
C ASN A 85 -9.54 -1.85 11.16
N LEU A 86 -9.04 -1.17 10.12
CA LEU A 86 -7.62 -1.12 9.79
C LEU A 86 -6.82 -0.14 10.68
N LEU A 87 -7.43 0.91 11.20
CA LEU A 87 -6.83 1.76 12.24
C LEU A 87 -6.57 0.97 13.54
N ASN A 88 -7.32 -0.12 13.78
CA ASN A 88 -7.10 -1.05 14.89
C ASN A 88 -6.14 -2.21 14.54
N SER A 89 -5.42 -2.15 13.43
CA SER A 89 -4.56 -3.24 12.94
C SER A 89 -3.23 -3.40 13.68
N GLY A 90 -2.79 -2.38 14.42
CA GLY A 90 -1.46 -2.31 15.01
C GLY A 90 -0.39 -1.76 14.07
N ALA A 91 -0.75 -1.29 12.87
CA ALA A 91 0.18 -0.64 11.96
C ALA A 91 0.57 0.76 12.44
N GLY A 92 1.76 1.22 12.03
CA GLY A 92 2.29 2.55 12.34
C GLY A 92 1.67 3.67 11.50
N VAL A 93 1.13 3.33 10.32
CA VAL A 93 0.40 4.26 9.46
C VAL A 93 -0.67 3.51 8.65
N PHE A 94 -1.82 4.14 8.50
CA PHE A 94 -2.89 3.68 7.61
C PHE A 94 -2.96 4.55 6.36
N MET A 95 -2.86 3.94 5.17
CA MET A 95 -3.03 4.64 3.90
C MET A 95 -4.44 4.40 3.34
N ILE A 96 -5.20 5.48 3.17
CA ILE A 96 -6.49 5.46 2.48
C ILE A 96 -6.25 5.18 1.00
N GLU A 97 -7.17 4.44 0.39
CA GLU A 97 -7.16 4.02 -1.00
C GLU A 97 -6.94 5.17 -1.99
N ALA A 98 -6.57 4.81 -3.24
CA ALA A 98 -6.43 5.77 -4.34
C ALA A 98 -7.72 6.58 -4.51
N THR A 99 -7.64 7.85 -4.14
CA THR A 99 -8.74 8.80 -4.09
C THR A 99 -8.65 9.73 -5.29
N ALA A 100 -9.67 9.72 -6.14
CA ALA A 100 -9.65 10.40 -7.42
C ALA A 100 -9.68 11.93 -7.27
N VAL A 101 -8.76 12.62 -7.96
CA VAL A 101 -8.64 14.08 -7.95
C VAL A 101 -9.64 14.76 -8.90
N THR A 102 -10.23 14.01 -9.82
CA THR A 102 -11.36 14.41 -10.70
C THR A 102 -12.36 13.27 -10.79
N ALA A 103 -13.62 13.58 -11.09
CA ALA A 103 -14.63 12.54 -11.32
C ALA A 103 -14.25 11.61 -12.49
N GLN A 104 -13.63 12.16 -13.55
CA GLN A 104 -13.13 11.41 -14.70
C GLN A 104 -11.89 10.57 -14.35
N GLY A 105 -11.12 10.97 -13.32
CA GLY A 105 -9.92 10.27 -12.86
C GLY A 105 -10.19 9.03 -11.99
N ARG A 106 -11.44 8.62 -11.78
CA ARG A 106 -11.80 7.38 -11.08
C ARG A 106 -11.41 6.15 -11.88
N ILE A 107 -11.02 5.08 -11.20
CA ILE A 107 -10.82 3.76 -11.82
C ILE A 107 -12.19 3.19 -12.21
N THR A 108 -13.10 3.11 -11.26
CA THR A 108 -14.47 2.63 -11.43
C THR A 108 -15.47 3.71 -11.04
N PRO A 109 -16.74 3.62 -11.47
CA PRO A 109 -17.78 4.54 -10.99
C PRO A 109 -17.89 4.62 -9.46
N ASN A 110 -17.46 3.57 -8.76
CA ASN A 110 -17.57 3.43 -7.31
C ASN A 110 -16.27 3.78 -6.54
N CYS A 111 -15.30 4.44 -7.16
CA CYS A 111 -14.09 4.89 -6.47
C CYS A 111 -14.33 6.11 -5.59
N LEU A 112 -13.57 6.17 -4.50
CA LEU A 112 -13.49 7.34 -3.62
C LEU A 112 -12.94 8.56 -4.36
N GLY A 113 -13.44 9.75 -4.05
CA GLY A 113 -13.05 11.02 -4.64
C GLY A 113 -12.76 12.12 -3.64
N ILE A 114 -12.04 13.14 -4.12
CA ILE A 114 -11.75 14.38 -3.37
C ILE A 114 -11.78 15.60 -4.33
N TRP A 115 -12.55 15.51 -5.41
CA TRP A 115 -12.54 16.50 -6.48
C TRP A 115 -13.38 17.75 -6.20
N ASP A 116 -14.34 17.67 -5.26
CA ASP A 116 -15.19 18.77 -4.83
C ASP A 116 -15.37 18.79 -3.31
N ASP A 117 -16.06 19.80 -2.79
CA ASP A 117 -16.26 19.95 -1.36
C ASP A 117 -17.18 18.87 -0.80
N ALA A 118 -18.17 18.41 -1.57
CA ALA A 118 -19.10 17.38 -1.14
C ALA A 118 -18.40 16.01 -0.94
N THR A 119 -17.46 15.65 -1.81
CA THR A 119 -16.64 14.43 -1.65
C THR A 119 -15.63 14.59 -0.50
N ALA A 120 -15.04 15.78 -0.35
CA ALA A 120 -14.11 16.09 0.73
C ALA A 120 -14.79 16.06 2.11
N ASP A 121 -15.98 16.66 2.25
CA ASP A 121 -16.73 16.68 3.50
C ASP A 121 -17.15 15.27 3.95
N ALA A 122 -17.61 14.44 3.00
CA ALA A 122 -17.95 13.05 3.27
C ALA A 122 -16.74 12.23 3.73
N LEU A 123 -15.56 12.47 3.13
CA LEU A 123 -14.31 11.83 3.51
C LEU A 123 -13.90 12.30 4.92
N ALA A 124 -13.95 13.61 5.19
CA ALA A 124 -13.58 14.20 6.48
C ALA A 124 -14.47 13.66 7.63
N ASP A 125 -15.81 13.66 7.46
CA ASP A 125 -16.74 13.13 8.44
C ASP A 125 -16.49 11.65 8.71
N THR A 126 -16.40 10.85 7.67
CA THR A 126 -16.19 9.40 7.79
C THR A 126 -14.85 9.09 8.48
N LEU A 127 -13.77 9.80 8.14
CA LEU A 127 -12.47 9.62 8.80
C LEU A 127 -12.51 10.05 10.27
N ALA A 128 -13.16 11.17 10.57
CA ALA A 128 -13.33 11.65 11.96
C ALA A 128 -14.10 10.65 12.83
N ARG A 129 -15.13 10.01 12.27
CA ARG A 129 -15.90 8.93 12.93
C ARG A 129 -15.03 7.68 13.11
N ALA A 130 -14.28 7.26 12.09
CA ALA A 130 -13.38 6.10 12.17
C ALA A 130 -12.29 6.28 13.24
N ARG A 131 -11.68 7.47 13.31
CA ARG A 131 -10.65 7.81 14.32
C ARG A 131 -11.18 7.73 15.76
N LYS A 132 -12.48 7.97 16.01
CA LYS A 132 -13.09 7.80 17.34
C LYS A 132 -13.21 6.33 17.79
N LEU A 133 -13.12 5.39 16.85
CA LEU A 133 -13.28 3.95 17.08
C LEU A 133 -11.93 3.19 17.13
N ALA A 134 -10.82 3.91 17.10
CA ALA A 134 -9.49 3.33 16.99
C ALA A 134 -8.47 4.11 17.84
N PRO A 135 -7.30 3.52 18.16
CA PRO A 135 -6.19 4.28 18.72
C PRO A 135 -5.68 5.33 17.73
N PRO A 136 -4.98 6.37 18.22
CA PRO A 136 -4.41 7.39 17.34
C PRO A 136 -3.33 6.77 16.43
N VAL A 137 -3.60 6.75 15.13
CA VAL A 137 -2.68 6.27 14.10
C VAL A 137 -2.57 7.34 13.02
N PRO A 138 -1.37 7.75 12.59
CA PRO A 138 -1.19 8.63 11.44
C PRO A 138 -1.88 8.08 10.20
N VAL A 139 -2.51 8.96 9.43
CA VAL A 139 -3.24 8.60 8.21
C VAL A 139 -2.61 9.27 7.00
N CYS A 140 -2.33 8.48 5.98
CA CYS A 140 -1.92 8.93 4.66
C CYS A 140 -3.10 8.86 3.70
N LEU A 141 -3.31 9.88 2.88
CA LEU A 141 -4.24 9.83 1.77
C LEU A 141 -3.46 9.59 0.48
N GLN A 142 -3.83 8.57 -0.31
CA GLN A 142 -3.28 8.42 -1.65
C GLN A 142 -4.20 9.14 -2.65
N ILE A 143 -3.69 10.17 -3.35
CA ILE A 143 -4.42 10.87 -4.41
C ILE A 143 -3.98 10.38 -5.78
N ALA A 144 -4.95 10.23 -6.70
CA ALA A 144 -4.73 9.53 -7.97
C ALA A 144 -5.58 10.09 -9.12
N HIS A 145 -5.15 9.79 -10.32
CA HIS A 145 -5.93 9.86 -11.56
C HIS A 145 -5.70 8.58 -12.34
N ALA A 146 -6.77 7.86 -12.68
CA ALA A 146 -6.67 6.51 -13.24
C ALA A 146 -6.09 6.46 -14.66
N GLY A 147 -6.04 7.58 -15.37
CA GLY A 147 -5.56 7.58 -16.74
C GLY A 147 -6.45 6.75 -17.66
N ARG A 148 -5.85 6.02 -18.59
CA ARG A 148 -6.55 5.10 -19.50
C ARG A 148 -7.20 3.90 -18.81
N LYS A 149 -6.86 3.65 -17.55
CA LYS A 149 -7.49 2.62 -16.72
C LYS A 149 -8.76 3.10 -16.02
N GLY A 150 -9.20 4.32 -16.28
CA GLY A 150 -10.48 4.85 -15.83
C GLY A 150 -11.67 4.18 -16.50
N SER A 151 -12.86 4.50 -16.06
CA SER A 151 -14.11 3.96 -16.63
C SER A 151 -14.16 2.43 -16.67
N SER A 152 -13.57 1.76 -15.69
CA SER A 152 -13.54 0.29 -15.61
C SER A 152 -14.64 -0.24 -14.70
N ALA A 153 -15.16 -1.44 -15.00
CA ALA A 153 -15.98 -2.19 -14.07
C ALA A 153 -15.15 -2.58 -12.82
N GLN A 154 -15.82 -2.83 -11.70
CA GLN A 154 -15.15 -3.34 -10.53
C GLN A 154 -14.50 -4.72 -10.83
N PRO A 155 -13.41 -5.08 -10.15
CA PRO A 155 -12.67 -6.32 -10.44
C PRO A 155 -13.52 -7.59 -10.39
N TRP A 156 -14.51 -7.66 -9.50
CA TRP A 156 -15.43 -8.81 -9.39
C TRP A 156 -16.49 -8.86 -10.50
N TYR A 157 -16.62 -7.80 -11.30
CA TYR A 157 -17.42 -7.76 -12.55
C TYR A 157 -16.52 -7.80 -13.80
N GLY A 158 -15.26 -8.26 -13.66
CA GLY A 158 -14.33 -8.48 -14.75
C GLY A 158 -13.35 -7.34 -15.03
N GLY A 159 -13.54 -6.13 -14.48
CA GLY A 159 -12.60 -5.01 -14.61
C GLY A 159 -12.46 -4.43 -16.01
N MET A 160 -13.36 -4.75 -16.94
CA MET A 160 -13.32 -4.28 -18.33
C MET A 160 -13.75 -2.81 -18.44
N LEU A 161 -13.30 -2.15 -19.51
CA LEU A 161 -13.71 -0.78 -19.84
C LEU A 161 -15.24 -0.70 -20.00
N ILE A 162 -15.85 0.26 -19.31
CA ILE A 162 -17.28 0.60 -19.46
C ILE A 162 -17.36 1.72 -20.50
N ASP A 163 -18.06 1.49 -21.59
CA ASP A 163 -18.29 2.50 -22.62
C ASP A 163 -19.33 3.56 -22.20
N LYS A 164 -19.40 4.65 -22.97
CA LYS A 164 -20.33 5.77 -22.70
C LYS A 164 -21.79 5.34 -22.71
N ALA A 165 -22.19 4.37 -23.56
CA ALA A 165 -23.57 3.89 -23.66
C ALA A 165 -24.00 3.13 -22.41
N HIS A 166 -23.06 2.56 -21.66
CA HIS A 166 -23.32 1.80 -20.45
C HIS A 166 -22.96 2.58 -19.15
N GLY A 167 -22.86 3.91 -19.23
CA GLY A 167 -22.60 4.77 -18.05
C GLY A 167 -21.13 5.00 -17.74
N GLY A 168 -20.24 4.59 -18.62
CA GLY A 168 -18.83 4.93 -18.56
C GLY A 168 -18.53 6.34 -19.12
N TRP A 169 -17.25 6.68 -19.15
CA TRP A 169 -16.76 7.96 -19.63
C TRP A 169 -15.51 7.79 -20.50
N GLU A 170 -15.19 8.84 -21.25
CA GLU A 170 -13.95 8.90 -22.01
C GLU A 170 -12.76 9.03 -21.07
N THR A 171 -11.80 8.12 -21.22
CA THR A 171 -10.58 8.13 -20.43
C THR A 171 -9.55 9.09 -21.02
N LEU A 172 -8.62 9.54 -20.18
CA LEU A 172 -7.53 10.45 -20.53
C LEU A 172 -6.19 9.73 -20.40
N ALA A 173 -5.25 10.02 -21.31
CA ALA A 173 -3.91 9.47 -21.25
C ALA A 173 -2.88 10.41 -21.91
N PRO A 174 -1.56 10.19 -21.72
CA PRO A 174 -0.54 10.93 -22.46
C PRO A 174 -0.59 10.66 -23.97
N SER A 175 -1.06 9.48 -24.39
CA SER A 175 -1.19 9.10 -25.80
C SER A 175 -2.43 8.24 -26.02
N PRO A 176 -3.04 8.23 -27.22
CA PRO A 176 -4.27 7.50 -27.51
C PRO A 176 -4.02 5.98 -27.71
N ILE A 177 -3.41 5.35 -26.71
CA ILE A 177 -3.05 3.94 -26.71
C ILE A 177 -3.95 3.20 -25.73
N ASN A 178 -4.83 2.33 -26.22
CA ASN A 178 -5.71 1.49 -25.41
C ASN A 178 -4.91 0.51 -24.53
N LEU A 179 -5.50 0.11 -23.40
CA LEU A 179 -4.88 -0.86 -22.50
C LEU A 179 -4.98 -2.29 -23.06
N LEU A 180 -6.17 -2.65 -23.52
CA LEU A 180 -6.46 -3.97 -24.10
C LEU A 180 -6.85 -3.85 -25.57
N PRO A 181 -6.53 -4.85 -26.40
CA PRO A 181 -7.02 -4.88 -27.79
C PRO A 181 -8.55 -4.81 -27.85
N GLY A 182 -9.06 -3.95 -28.72
CA GLY A 182 -10.51 -3.79 -28.93
C GLY A 182 -11.19 -2.78 -28.00
N GLU A 183 -10.51 -2.25 -27.00
CA GLU A 183 -11.03 -1.12 -26.20
C GLU A 183 -10.98 0.18 -27.00
N ALA A 184 -11.86 1.11 -26.69
CA ALA A 184 -11.75 2.48 -27.19
C ALA A 184 -10.45 3.13 -26.67
N PRO A 185 -9.68 3.81 -27.54
CA PRO A 185 -8.49 4.51 -27.11
C PRO A 185 -8.87 5.68 -26.18
N PRO A 186 -8.02 6.01 -25.21
CA PRO A 186 -8.19 7.20 -24.38
C PRO A 186 -8.00 8.46 -25.25
N HIS A 187 -8.55 9.57 -24.77
CA HIS A 187 -8.27 10.87 -25.35
C HIS A 187 -6.88 11.34 -24.94
N GLU A 188 -6.05 11.77 -25.90
CA GLU A 188 -4.75 12.37 -25.62
C GLU A 188 -4.94 13.73 -24.93
N ILE A 189 -4.26 13.92 -23.80
CA ILE A 189 -4.38 15.13 -22.99
C ILE A 189 -3.64 16.28 -23.69
N ASP A 190 -4.33 17.34 -24.01
CA ASP A 190 -3.76 18.57 -24.53
C ASP A 190 -3.15 19.47 -23.42
N ALA A 191 -2.57 20.60 -23.78
CA ALA A 191 -1.94 21.52 -22.83
C ALA A 191 -2.91 22.07 -21.77
N ALA A 192 -4.15 22.32 -22.15
CA ALA A 192 -5.19 22.80 -21.23
C ALA A 192 -5.61 21.67 -20.25
N GLY A 193 -5.73 20.44 -20.76
CA GLY A 193 -6.00 19.26 -19.94
C GLY A 193 -4.87 18.95 -18.94
N LEU A 194 -3.60 19.09 -19.34
CA LEU A 194 -2.46 18.95 -18.41
C LEU A 194 -2.55 19.95 -17.26
N LEU A 195 -2.82 21.23 -17.57
CA LEU A 195 -2.97 22.27 -16.54
C LEU A 195 -4.19 21.98 -15.63
N ALA A 196 -5.32 21.56 -16.21
CA ALA A 196 -6.52 21.24 -15.44
C ALA A 196 -6.27 20.07 -14.46
N ILE A 197 -5.55 19.02 -14.89
CA ILE A 197 -5.22 17.87 -14.05
C ILE A 197 -4.22 18.28 -12.95
N GLU A 198 -3.18 19.06 -13.26
CA GLU A 198 -2.26 19.58 -12.25
C GLU A 198 -3.03 20.37 -11.17
N GLN A 199 -3.93 21.27 -11.58
CA GLN A 199 -4.77 22.02 -10.64
C GLN A 199 -5.70 21.12 -9.81
N ALA A 200 -6.22 20.04 -10.38
CA ALA A 200 -7.03 19.06 -9.65
C ALA A 200 -6.22 18.39 -8.54
N PHE A 201 -4.98 17.97 -8.80
CA PHE A 201 -4.06 17.46 -7.77
C PHE A 201 -3.79 18.50 -6.69
N VAL A 202 -3.55 19.75 -7.06
CA VAL A 202 -3.33 20.87 -6.11
C VAL A 202 -4.57 21.07 -5.22
N LYS A 203 -5.77 21.13 -5.80
CA LYS A 203 -7.02 21.29 -5.02
C LYS A 203 -7.26 20.10 -4.09
N ALA A 204 -7.00 18.89 -4.55
CA ALA A 204 -7.08 17.68 -3.72
C ALA A 204 -6.10 17.75 -2.52
N ALA A 205 -4.85 18.18 -2.77
CA ALA A 205 -3.85 18.37 -1.73
C ALA A 205 -4.21 19.48 -0.74
N GLN A 206 -4.80 20.59 -1.20
CA GLN A 206 -5.31 21.66 -0.34
C GLN A 206 -6.45 21.15 0.58
N ARG A 207 -7.38 20.34 0.06
CA ARG A 207 -8.43 19.71 0.85
C ARG A 207 -7.83 18.74 1.89
N ALA A 208 -6.88 17.91 1.49
CA ALA A 208 -6.16 17.01 2.41
C ALA A 208 -5.41 17.80 3.51
N GLN A 209 -4.76 18.92 3.15
CA GLN A 209 -4.10 19.83 4.09
C GLN A 209 -5.10 20.44 5.09
N ALA A 210 -6.26 20.91 4.62
CA ALA A 210 -7.31 21.49 5.45
C ALA A 210 -7.96 20.47 6.40
N MET A 211 -8.12 19.21 5.96
CA MET A 211 -8.59 18.09 6.78
C MET A 211 -7.57 17.61 7.82
N GLY A 212 -6.33 18.11 7.79
CA GLY A 212 -5.30 17.76 8.75
C GLY A 212 -4.63 16.40 8.51
N PHE A 213 -4.66 15.86 7.29
CA PHE A 213 -3.89 14.65 6.98
C PHE A 213 -2.42 14.84 7.35
N GLU A 214 -1.84 13.83 8.00
CA GLU A 214 -0.44 13.82 8.41
C GLU A 214 0.47 13.53 7.22
N MET A 215 0.00 12.68 6.30
CA MET A 215 0.75 12.23 5.13
C MET A 215 -0.10 12.28 3.86
N LEU A 216 0.57 12.49 2.73
CA LEU A 216 -0.03 12.44 1.39
C LEU A 216 0.88 11.63 0.46
N GLU A 217 0.30 10.77 -0.36
CA GLU A 217 1.01 10.00 -1.37
C GLU A 217 0.41 10.27 -2.75
N LEU A 218 1.23 10.65 -3.73
CA LEU A 218 0.83 10.70 -5.13
C LEU A 218 0.94 9.31 -5.75
N HIS A 219 -0.12 8.86 -6.44
CA HIS A 219 -0.08 7.58 -7.12
C HIS A 219 0.59 7.69 -8.48
N GLY A 220 1.88 7.37 -8.56
CA GLY A 220 2.69 7.35 -9.77
C GLY A 220 3.09 5.95 -10.22
N ALA A 221 2.22 4.95 -9.98
CA ALA A 221 2.49 3.55 -10.25
C ALA A 221 1.33 2.84 -10.98
N HIS A 222 1.49 1.56 -11.27
CA HIS A 222 0.48 0.59 -11.69
C HIS A 222 -0.26 0.93 -12.97
N GLY A 223 0.33 1.72 -13.87
CA GLY A 223 -0.29 2.11 -15.14
C GLY A 223 -1.41 3.12 -14.99
N TYR A 224 -1.44 3.90 -13.90
CA TYR A 224 -2.28 5.07 -13.76
C TYR A 224 -1.59 6.31 -14.35
N LEU A 225 -2.27 7.43 -14.44
CA LEU A 225 -1.89 8.57 -15.27
C LEU A 225 -0.45 9.04 -15.10
N LEU A 226 0.02 9.24 -13.87
CA LEU A 226 1.39 9.71 -13.65
C LEU A 226 2.43 8.68 -14.07
N HIS A 227 2.14 7.37 -13.92
CA HIS A 227 2.96 6.29 -14.44
C HIS A 227 2.92 6.21 -15.96
N GLU A 228 1.74 6.43 -16.57
CA GLU A 228 1.61 6.46 -18.03
C GLU A 228 2.52 7.51 -18.66
N PHE A 229 2.67 8.68 -18.04
CA PHE A 229 3.62 9.70 -18.51
C PHE A 229 5.07 9.24 -18.43
N LEU A 230 5.45 8.52 -17.36
CA LEU A 230 6.83 8.03 -17.17
C LEU A 230 7.20 6.93 -18.17
N SER A 231 6.25 6.01 -18.44
CA SER A 231 6.52 4.82 -19.24
C SER A 231 6.49 5.10 -20.76
N PRO A 232 7.56 4.73 -21.50
CA PRO A 232 7.55 4.85 -22.97
C PRO A 232 6.53 3.92 -23.65
N ILE A 233 6.03 2.89 -22.95
CA ILE A 233 4.99 1.99 -23.46
C ILE A 233 3.63 2.72 -23.60
N ALA A 234 3.33 3.64 -22.70
CA ALA A 234 2.06 4.36 -22.67
C ALA A 234 2.19 5.82 -23.15
N ASN A 235 3.39 6.38 -23.16
CA ASN A 235 3.69 7.74 -23.57
C ASN A 235 4.51 7.76 -24.87
N GLN A 236 3.83 7.97 -25.97
CA GLN A 236 4.43 8.11 -27.30
C GLN A 236 4.29 9.54 -27.84
N ARG A 237 4.16 10.53 -26.94
CA ARG A 237 4.11 11.95 -27.32
C ARG A 237 5.42 12.39 -27.97
N ASN A 238 5.32 13.34 -28.88
CA ASN A 238 6.46 13.97 -29.57
C ASN A 238 6.67 15.43 -29.17
N ASP A 239 5.98 15.90 -28.13
CA ASP A 239 6.12 17.22 -27.54
C ASP A 239 7.05 17.20 -26.29
N ASN A 240 7.03 18.30 -25.52
CA ASN A 240 7.84 18.47 -24.29
C ASN A 240 7.47 17.48 -23.15
N TYR A 241 6.46 16.65 -23.30
CA TYR A 241 5.98 15.67 -22.30
C TYR A 241 6.19 14.23 -22.72
N GLY A 242 6.88 13.96 -23.86
CA GLY A 242 7.15 12.63 -24.37
C GLY A 242 8.55 12.45 -24.97
N GLY A 243 8.85 11.26 -25.48
CA GLY A 243 10.14 10.92 -26.06
C GLY A 243 11.19 10.56 -25.00
N ASN A 244 12.16 11.44 -24.73
CA ASN A 244 13.24 11.15 -23.78
C ASN A 244 12.79 11.17 -22.32
N PHE A 245 13.63 10.64 -21.44
CA PHE A 245 13.36 10.55 -19.99
C PHE A 245 12.96 11.90 -19.38
N ALA A 246 13.69 12.98 -19.66
CA ALA A 246 13.43 14.29 -19.06
C ALA A 246 12.03 14.82 -19.42
N ASN A 247 11.58 14.58 -20.64
CA ASN A 247 10.25 14.98 -21.09
C ASN A 247 9.16 14.12 -20.46
N ARG A 248 9.33 12.78 -20.42
CA ARG A 248 8.36 11.89 -19.77
C ARG A 248 8.22 12.15 -18.28
N ALA A 249 9.31 12.47 -17.59
CA ALA A 249 9.33 12.80 -16.17
C ALA A 249 8.71 14.18 -15.86
N ARG A 250 8.63 15.09 -16.85
CA ARG A 250 8.24 16.49 -16.67
C ARG A 250 6.88 16.66 -16.00
N PHE A 251 5.83 16.05 -16.54
CA PHE A 251 4.48 16.23 -15.99
C PHE A 251 4.32 15.65 -14.59
N PRO A 252 4.72 14.39 -14.29
CA PRO A 252 4.70 13.88 -12.92
C PRO A 252 5.47 14.75 -11.92
N LEU A 253 6.62 15.29 -12.31
CA LEU A 253 7.41 16.18 -11.46
C LEU A 253 6.76 17.54 -11.27
N GLN A 254 6.11 18.11 -12.30
CA GLN A 254 5.32 19.35 -12.20
C GLN A 254 4.18 19.17 -11.19
N VAL A 255 3.41 18.10 -11.30
CA VAL A 255 2.32 17.77 -10.36
C VAL A 255 2.88 17.65 -8.93
N PHE A 256 3.98 16.91 -8.73
CA PHE A 256 4.59 16.77 -7.42
C PHE A 256 5.02 18.12 -6.82
N ASN A 257 5.72 18.95 -7.61
CA ASN A 257 6.14 20.28 -7.19
C ASN A 257 4.96 21.20 -6.84
N ALA A 258 3.89 21.15 -7.63
CA ALA A 258 2.69 21.96 -7.38
C ALA A 258 1.97 21.52 -6.10
N VAL A 259 1.87 20.22 -5.85
CA VAL A 259 1.31 19.64 -4.61
C VAL A 259 2.19 19.99 -3.40
N ARG A 260 3.54 19.88 -3.51
CA ARG A 260 4.46 20.20 -2.42
C ARG A 260 4.31 21.65 -1.92
N LYS A 261 3.98 22.59 -2.81
CA LYS A 261 3.77 24.00 -2.44
C LYS A 261 2.58 24.24 -1.51
N VAL A 262 1.58 23.36 -1.54
CA VAL A 262 0.32 23.54 -0.79
C VAL A 262 0.12 22.50 0.32
N PHE A 263 0.84 21.40 0.30
CA PHE A 263 0.77 20.37 1.34
C PHE A 263 2.07 20.38 2.16
N HIS A 264 1.98 20.65 3.45
CA HIS A 264 3.13 20.83 4.34
C HIS A 264 3.41 19.62 5.25
N GLY A 265 2.54 18.60 5.26
CA GLY A 265 2.77 17.31 5.91
C GLY A 265 3.79 16.46 5.16
N VAL A 266 3.97 15.20 5.59
CA VAL A 266 4.85 14.25 4.93
C VAL A 266 4.30 13.90 3.54
N LEU A 267 5.07 14.15 2.49
CA LEU A 267 4.67 13.95 1.10
C LEU A 267 5.59 12.94 0.41
N GLY A 268 5.01 11.94 -0.21
CA GLY A 268 5.73 10.97 -1.02
C GLY A 268 5.02 10.62 -2.32
N MET A 269 5.63 9.69 -3.04
CA MET A 269 5.07 9.17 -4.29
C MET A 269 5.23 7.66 -4.34
N ARG A 270 4.17 6.96 -4.78
CA ARG A 270 4.25 5.55 -5.09
C ARG A 270 4.67 5.38 -6.54
N LEU A 271 5.70 4.57 -6.79
CA LEU A 271 6.28 4.35 -8.10
C LEU A 271 6.25 2.87 -8.48
N SER A 272 6.03 2.57 -9.75
CA SER A 272 6.39 1.28 -10.34
C SER A 272 7.85 1.34 -10.77
N ALA A 273 8.70 0.55 -10.14
CA ALA A 273 10.14 0.54 -10.42
C ALA A 273 10.51 -0.18 -11.73
N SER A 274 9.57 -0.91 -12.31
CA SER A 274 9.74 -1.60 -13.59
C SER A 274 8.39 -1.88 -14.23
N ASP A 275 8.32 -1.75 -15.54
CA ASP A 275 7.17 -2.19 -16.35
C ASP A 275 7.18 -3.71 -16.58
N TRP A 276 8.30 -4.39 -16.31
CA TRP A 276 8.52 -5.79 -16.64
C TRP A 276 8.37 -6.11 -18.14
N ILE A 277 8.70 -5.13 -18.98
CA ILE A 277 8.63 -5.17 -20.44
C ILE A 277 9.93 -4.58 -20.99
N GLU A 278 10.53 -5.23 -21.97
CA GLU A 278 11.71 -4.71 -22.68
C GLU A 278 11.39 -3.35 -23.33
N GLY A 279 12.28 -2.40 -23.17
CA GLY A 279 12.08 -1.02 -23.67
C GLY A 279 11.06 -0.20 -22.89
N GLY A 280 10.51 -0.72 -21.79
CA GLY A 280 9.61 0.00 -20.89
C GLY A 280 10.35 0.88 -19.86
N TRP A 281 9.60 1.29 -18.85
CA TRP A 281 10.14 1.96 -17.67
C TRP A 281 10.88 0.95 -16.78
N ASP A 282 12.05 1.30 -16.28
CA ASP A 282 12.95 0.42 -15.56
C ASP A 282 13.47 1.03 -14.25
N LEU A 283 14.28 0.24 -13.53
CA LEU A 283 14.82 0.64 -12.22
C LEU A 283 15.77 1.83 -12.32
N GLU A 284 16.57 1.95 -13.36
CA GLU A 284 17.52 3.06 -13.55
C GLU A 284 16.76 4.37 -13.72
N GLN A 285 15.78 4.40 -14.62
CA GLN A 285 14.90 5.56 -14.82
C GLN A 285 14.11 5.90 -13.54
N THR A 286 13.61 4.89 -12.81
CA THR A 286 12.92 5.10 -11.53
C THR A 286 13.84 5.74 -10.49
N THR A 287 15.08 5.28 -10.42
CA THR A 287 16.09 5.81 -9.50
C THR A 287 16.41 7.28 -9.81
N ASP A 288 16.60 7.61 -11.07
CA ASP A 288 16.88 8.99 -11.49
C ASP A 288 15.66 9.91 -11.27
N PHE A 289 14.45 9.40 -11.51
CA PHE A 289 13.24 10.14 -11.18
C PHE A 289 13.09 10.33 -9.66
N THR A 290 13.43 9.34 -8.85
CA THR A 290 13.39 9.45 -7.39
C THR A 290 14.41 10.45 -6.85
N LYS A 291 15.60 10.58 -7.48
CA LYS A 291 16.55 11.66 -7.17
C LYS A 291 15.94 13.04 -7.43
N GLN A 292 15.19 13.21 -8.53
CA GLN A 292 14.48 14.46 -8.83
C GLN A 292 13.35 14.72 -7.82
N LEU A 293 12.58 13.69 -7.42
CA LEU A 293 11.57 13.82 -6.37
C LEU A 293 12.19 14.24 -5.03
N LYS A 294 13.35 13.69 -4.66
CA LYS A 294 14.08 14.12 -3.46
C LYS A 294 14.45 15.60 -3.52
N GLN A 295 14.97 16.06 -4.65
CA GLN A 295 15.28 17.49 -4.86
C GLN A 295 14.02 18.37 -4.82
N ALA A 296 12.88 17.83 -5.25
CA ALA A 296 11.57 18.48 -5.18
C ALA A 296 10.93 18.45 -3.77
N GLY A 297 11.61 17.84 -2.79
CA GLY A 297 11.16 17.79 -1.40
C GLY A 297 10.25 16.60 -1.08
N ALA A 298 10.44 15.47 -1.73
CA ALA A 298 9.81 14.23 -1.30
C ALA A 298 10.41 13.74 0.02
N ASP A 299 9.55 13.31 0.94
CA ASP A 299 9.91 12.86 2.28
C ASP A 299 10.02 11.33 2.35
N PHE A 300 9.40 10.62 1.42
CA PHE A 300 9.49 9.16 1.25
C PHE A 300 9.16 8.72 -0.17
N VAL A 301 9.50 7.47 -0.50
CA VAL A 301 9.06 6.79 -1.73
C VAL A 301 8.50 5.41 -1.40
N HIS A 302 7.37 5.05 -2.04
CA HIS A 302 6.72 3.75 -1.90
C HIS A 302 6.94 2.94 -3.18
N VAL A 303 7.75 1.88 -3.08
CA VAL A 303 8.30 1.18 -4.25
C VAL A 303 7.48 -0.07 -4.57
N SER A 304 6.81 -0.05 -5.73
CA SER A 304 6.06 -1.15 -6.31
C SER A 304 6.57 -1.48 -7.71
N SER A 305 5.82 -2.20 -8.54
CA SER A 305 6.19 -2.46 -9.94
C SER A 305 4.98 -2.86 -10.80
N GLY A 306 5.15 -2.77 -12.11
CA GLY A 306 4.20 -3.25 -13.11
C GLY A 306 2.92 -2.42 -13.22
N GLY A 307 1.95 -2.99 -13.91
CA GLY A 307 0.61 -2.44 -14.09
C GLY A 307 0.40 -1.63 -15.36
N ILE A 308 1.44 -1.35 -16.14
CA ILE A 308 1.31 -0.53 -17.36
C ILE A 308 0.68 -1.28 -18.54
N SER A 309 0.90 -2.58 -18.64
CA SER A 309 0.44 -3.39 -19.76
C SER A 309 0.17 -4.83 -19.33
N PRO A 310 -0.79 -5.53 -19.96
CA PRO A 310 -1.02 -6.95 -19.73
C PRO A 310 0.13 -7.84 -20.24
N GLN A 311 1.02 -7.32 -21.06
CA GLN A 311 2.19 -8.05 -21.60
C GLN A 311 3.35 -8.17 -20.60
N GLN A 312 3.24 -7.56 -19.41
CA GLN A 312 4.25 -7.64 -18.36
C GLN A 312 4.53 -9.08 -17.92
N LYS A 313 5.82 -9.42 -17.76
CA LYS A 313 6.28 -10.75 -17.34
C LYS A 313 6.88 -10.69 -15.94
N ILE A 314 6.03 -10.81 -14.93
CA ILE A 314 6.44 -10.69 -13.52
C ILE A 314 6.67 -12.09 -12.94
N THR A 315 7.88 -12.34 -12.41
CA THR A 315 8.15 -13.51 -11.57
C THR A 315 7.69 -13.20 -10.15
N ILE A 316 6.52 -13.73 -9.79
CA ILE A 316 5.87 -13.47 -8.50
C ILE A 316 6.43 -14.43 -7.44
N GLY A 317 6.82 -13.89 -6.28
CA GLY A 317 7.27 -14.64 -5.11
C GLY A 317 7.32 -13.74 -3.87
N PRO A 318 7.53 -14.29 -2.65
CA PRO A 318 7.67 -13.49 -1.44
C PRO A 318 8.76 -12.43 -1.59
N GLY A 319 8.44 -11.16 -1.36
CA GLY A 319 9.39 -10.05 -1.43
C GLY A 319 9.90 -9.71 -2.84
N TYR A 320 9.23 -10.15 -3.91
CA TYR A 320 9.72 -10.00 -5.29
C TYR A 320 10.05 -8.55 -5.74
N GLN A 321 9.58 -7.55 -5.02
CA GLN A 321 9.86 -6.13 -5.28
C GLN A 321 10.87 -5.51 -4.30
N VAL A 322 11.31 -6.23 -3.27
CA VAL A 322 12.19 -5.69 -2.22
C VAL A 322 13.51 -5.18 -2.78
N HIS A 323 14.09 -5.87 -3.77
CA HIS A 323 15.34 -5.45 -4.40
C HIS A 323 15.25 -4.08 -5.07
N PHE A 324 14.08 -3.67 -5.56
CA PHE A 324 13.85 -2.32 -6.08
C PHE A 324 13.91 -1.27 -4.97
N ALA A 325 13.22 -1.53 -3.86
CA ALA A 325 13.25 -0.63 -2.70
C ALA A 325 14.67 -0.48 -2.15
N LYS A 326 15.41 -1.58 -2.03
CA LYS A 326 16.83 -1.61 -1.63
C LYS A 326 17.68 -0.70 -2.51
N HIS A 327 17.61 -0.88 -3.82
CA HIS A 327 18.41 -0.11 -4.77
C HIS A 327 18.09 1.39 -4.69
N ILE A 328 16.80 1.75 -4.72
CA ILE A 328 16.35 3.15 -4.65
C ILE A 328 16.79 3.79 -3.33
N LYS A 329 16.66 3.07 -2.20
CA LYS A 329 17.12 3.54 -0.89
C LYS A 329 18.62 3.83 -0.89
N GLN A 330 19.42 2.91 -1.41
CA GLN A 330 20.88 3.05 -1.46
C GLN A 330 21.31 4.24 -2.34
N GLU A 331 20.68 4.41 -3.50
CA GLU A 331 21.02 5.45 -4.46
C GLU A 331 20.51 6.85 -4.07
N THR A 332 19.41 6.93 -3.34
CA THR A 332 18.76 8.21 -3.05
C THR A 332 18.85 8.62 -1.59
N GLY A 333 18.97 7.68 -0.67
CA GLY A 333 18.88 7.93 0.77
C GLY A 333 17.51 8.44 1.23
N LEU A 334 16.47 8.36 0.40
CA LEU A 334 15.10 8.62 0.82
C LEU A 334 14.56 7.48 1.68
N PRO A 335 13.78 7.75 2.74
CA PRO A 335 12.99 6.74 3.41
C PRO A 335 12.13 5.95 2.42
N THR A 336 12.27 4.62 2.42
CA THR A 336 11.61 3.74 1.47
C THR A 336 10.59 2.84 2.12
N ILE A 337 9.44 2.67 1.45
CA ILE A 337 8.42 1.68 1.79
C ILE A 337 8.52 0.54 0.79
N ALA A 338 8.84 -0.68 1.25
CA ALA A 338 8.81 -1.88 0.43
C ALA A 338 7.44 -2.56 0.50
N VAL A 339 7.01 -3.14 -0.61
CA VAL A 339 5.79 -3.93 -0.73
C VAL A 339 6.02 -5.09 -1.69
N GLY A 340 5.25 -6.16 -1.60
CA GLY A 340 5.30 -7.25 -2.58
C GLY A 340 5.31 -8.64 -1.95
N LEU A 341 4.13 -9.18 -1.60
CA LEU A 341 3.96 -10.49 -0.99
C LEU A 341 4.83 -10.73 0.27
N ILE A 342 5.05 -9.69 1.04
CA ILE A 342 5.62 -9.78 2.39
C ILE A 342 4.44 -10.12 3.30
N THR A 343 4.28 -11.41 3.66
CA THR A 343 3.11 -11.91 4.41
C THR A 343 3.48 -12.32 5.82
N GLU A 344 4.72 -12.80 6.02
CA GLU A 344 5.18 -13.32 7.29
C GLU A 344 5.91 -12.26 8.12
N PRO A 345 5.65 -12.16 9.44
CA PRO A 345 6.30 -11.18 10.31
C PRO A 345 7.82 -11.27 10.30
N ARG A 346 8.38 -12.48 10.25
CA ARG A 346 9.85 -12.68 10.22
C ARG A 346 10.45 -12.17 8.93
N HIS A 347 9.80 -12.39 7.78
CA HIS A 347 10.25 -11.87 6.51
C HIS A 347 10.23 -10.32 6.50
N ALA A 348 9.19 -9.70 7.06
CA ALA A 348 9.14 -8.24 7.20
C ALA A 348 10.30 -7.71 8.05
N GLU A 349 10.61 -8.38 9.16
CA GLU A 349 11.75 -8.06 10.02
C GLU A 349 13.09 -8.23 9.29
N GLU A 350 13.27 -9.33 8.56
CA GLU A 350 14.50 -9.64 7.80
C GLU A 350 14.79 -8.55 6.75
N VAL A 351 13.79 -8.08 6.02
CA VAL A 351 13.92 -6.98 5.04
C VAL A 351 14.43 -5.70 5.69
N LEU A 352 13.89 -5.36 6.88
CA LEU A 352 14.33 -4.18 7.63
C LEU A 352 15.73 -4.35 8.21
N GLN A 353 16.03 -5.51 8.78
CA GLN A 353 17.34 -5.83 9.37
C GLN A 353 18.46 -5.85 8.31
N ALA A 354 18.15 -6.30 7.10
CA ALA A 354 19.06 -6.22 5.96
C ALA A 354 19.29 -4.77 5.46
N GLY A 355 18.51 -3.81 5.97
CA GLY A 355 18.55 -2.43 5.50
C GLY A 355 17.92 -2.20 4.12
N ASP A 356 17.16 -3.18 3.62
CA ASP A 356 16.60 -3.17 2.26
C ASP A 356 15.43 -2.20 2.11
N ALA A 357 14.79 -1.82 3.20
CA ALA A 357 13.75 -0.78 3.26
C ALA A 357 13.73 -0.13 4.66
N ASP A 358 12.94 0.92 4.82
CA ASP A 358 12.72 1.60 6.10
C ASP A 358 11.36 1.26 6.72
N MET A 359 10.39 0.91 5.87
CA MET A 359 9.03 0.53 6.24
C MET A 359 8.53 -0.58 5.31
N ILE A 360 7.56 -1.37 5.82
CA ILE A 360 6.97 -2.50 5.11
C ILE A 360 5.47 -2.24 4.92
N ALA A 361 5.03 -2.21 3.66
CA ALA A 361 3.62 -2.10 3.33
C ALA A 361 2.99 -3.46 3.02
N LEU A 362 1.82 -3.70 3.60
CA LEU A 362 1.04 -4.89 3.37
C LEU A 362 -0.36 -4.49 2.84
N GLY A 363 -0.77 -5.12 1.75
CA GLY A 363 -2.12 -4.94 1.18
C GLY A 363 -3.03 -6.10 1.57
N ARG A 364 -3.11 -7.11 0.71
CA ARG A 364 -3.98 -8.29 0.86
C ARG A 364 -3.86 -9.00 2.21
N SER A 365 -2.69 -8.98 2.83
CA SER A 365 -2.50 -9.52 4.18
C SER A 365 -3.38 -8.82 5.20
N PHE A 366 -3.51 -7.49 5.16
CA PHE A 366 -4.40 -6.75 6.05
C PHE A 366 -5.90 -6.92 5.72
N LEU A 367 -6.25 -7.16 4.46
CA LEU A 367 -7.65 -7.51 4.12
C LEU A 367 -8.04 -8.87 4.68
N TYR A 368 -7.14 -9.85 4.60
CA TYR A 368 -7.37 -11.20 5.10
C TYR A 368 -7.20 -11.32 6.62
N LYS A 369 -6.17 -10.66 7.17
CA LYS A 369 -5.84 -10.65 8.60
C LYS A 369 -5.73 -9.20 9.11
N PRO A 370 -6.85 -8.54 9.42
CA PRO A 370 -6.86 -7.13 9.85
C PRO A 370 -6.04 -6.86 11.13
N ARG A 371 -5.69 -7.89 11.88
CA ARG A 371 -4.84 -7.83 13.09
C ARG A 371 -3.43 -8.37 12.85
N TRP A 372 -2.95 -8.34 11.61
CA TRP A 372 -1.60 -8.80 11.28
C TRP A 372 -0.51 -8.14 12.13
N GLY A 373 -0.64 -6.84 12.43
CA GLY A 373 0.30 -6.15 13.31
C GLY A 373 0.36 -6.72 14.73
N TRP A 374 -0.76 -7.25 15.26
CA TRP A 374 -0.80 -7.91 16.56
C TRP A 374 -0.13 -9.28 16.51
N GLU A 375 -0.38 -10.07 15.45
CA GLU A 375 0.30 -11.35 15.23
C GLU A 375 1.81 -11.14 15.10
N ALA A 376 2.22 -10.11 14.36
CA ALA A 376 3.63 -9.76 14.21
C ALA A 376 4.27 -9.34 15.55
N ALA A 377 3.56 -8.54 16.37
CA ALA A 377 4.03 -8.15 17.69
C ALA A 377 4.20 -9.37 18.61
N ALA A 378 3.26 -10.31 18.58
CA ALA A 378 3.35 -11.56 19.34
C ALA A 378 4.54 -12.41 18.89
N ALA A 379 4.75 -12.53 17.57
CA ALA A 379 5.81 -13.36 16.99
C ALA A 379 7.22 -12.80 17.20
N LEU A 380 7.36 -11.45 17.23
CA LEU A 380 8.66 -10.76 17.26
C LEU A 380 8.95 -10.08 18.60
N GLY A 381 8.03 -10.14 19.56
CA GLY A 381 8.19 -9.51 20.88
C GLY A 381 8.01 -8.00 20.85
N GLY A 382 7.24 -7.48 19.90
CA GLY A 382 6.92 -6.07 19.78
C GLY A 382 5.70 -5.63 20.58
N GLN A 383 5.37 -4.33 20.48
CA GLN A 383 4.17 -3.74 21.08
C GLN A 383 3.40 -2.95 20.04
N VAL A 384 2.06 -2.95 20.18
CA VAL A 384 1.14 -2.21 19.33
C VAL A 384 0.04 -1.57 20.18
N GLN A 385 -0.62 -0.56 19.62
CA GLN A 385 -1.79 0.03 20.25
C GLN A 385 -3.07 -0.71 19.81
N ALA A 386 -3.99 -0.87 20.74
CA ALA A 386 -5.34 -1.38 20.50
C ALA A 386 -6.35 -0.65 21.38
N THR A 387 -7.59 -0.55 20.92
CA THR A 387 -8.68 -0.04 21.76
C THR A 387 -8.93 -0.94 22.96
N GLN A 388 -9.34 -0.38 24.08
CA GLN A 388 -9.57 -1.10 25.35
C GLN A 388 -10.55 -2.26 25.20
N GLN A 389 -11.53 -2.15 24.30
CA GLN A 389 -12.51 -3.20 24.00
C GLN A 389 -11.86 -4.49 23.53
N TYR A 390 -10.66 -4.40 22.93
CA TYR A 390 -9.89 -5.55 22.44
C TYR A 390 -8.85 -6.08 23.42
N TRP A 391 -8.56 -5.43 24.54
CA TRP A 391 -7.48 -5.87 25.45
C TRP A 391 -7.66 -7.30 25.99
N ARG A 392 -8.91 -7.77 26.07
CA ARG A 392 -9.24 -9.14 26.52
C ARG A 392 -9.18 -10.20 25.41
N SER A 393 -8.84 -9.82 24.16
CA SER A 393 -8.86 -10.72 23.00
C SER A 393 -7.60 -11.56 22.83
N LEU A 394 -6.54 -11.30 23.60
CA LEU A 394 -5.25 -12.00 23.44
C LEU A 394 -5.38 -13.47 23.86
N PRO A 395 -4.78 -14.40 23.06
CA PRO A 395 -4.55 -15.76 23.50
C PRO A 395 -3.75 -15.78 24.82
N ARG A 396 -3.95 -16.81 25.65
CA ARG A 396 -3.34 -16.88 27.00
C ARG A 396 -1.80 -16.86 26.98
N GLU A 397 -1.23 -17.43 25.92
CA GLU A 397 0.21 -17.50 25.68
C GLU A 397 0.82 -16.18 25.16
N VAL A 398 -0.02 -15.24 24.71
CA VAL A 398 0.42 -13.94 24.19
C VAL A 398 0.26 -12.87 25.26
N THR A 399 1.37 -12.31 25.71
CA THR A 399 1.37 -11.28 26.77
C THR A 399 2.16 -10.04 26.32
N GLY A 400 1.77 -8.88 26.84
CA GLY A 400 2.53 -7.64 26.74
C GLY A 400 2.50 -6.91 25.40
N ILE A 401 1.79 -7.42 24.37
CA ILE A 401 1.75 -6.74 23.06
C ILE A 401 0.94 -5.44 23.08
N PHE A 402 0.07 -5.23 24.07
CA PHE A 402 -0.66 -3.97 24.27
C PHE A 402 -0.03 -3.10 25.40
N GLY A 403 1.29 -3.26 25.62
CA GLY A 403 2.00 -2.52 26.65
C GLY A 403 1.51 -2.86 28.06
N ASP A 404 1.30 -1.82 28.88
CA ASP A 404 0.89 -1.95 30.30
C ASP A 404 -0.62 -2.12 30.48
N ALA A 405 -1.36 -2.60 29.48
CA ALA A 405 -2.79 -2.84 29.57
C ALA A 405 -3.11 -3.75 30.77
N LYS A 406 -3.86 -3.20 31.75
CA LYS A 406 -4.30 -3.94 32.94
C LYS A 406 -5.75 -4.36 32.77
N ILE A 407 -5.98 -5.66 32.95
CA ILE A 407 -7.33 -6.25 32.90
C ILE A 407 -7.70 -6.66 34.30
N GLY A 408 -8.68 -5.95 34.88
CA GLY A 408 -9.26 -6.32 36.17
C GLY A 408 -10.10 -7.60 36.06
N MET A 409 -10.06 -8.43 37.08
CA MET A 409 -11.03 -9.51 37.27
C MET A 409 -12.14 -9.05 38.19
N ARG A 410 -13.39 -9.30 37.80
CA ARG A 410 -14.55 -9.25 38.70
C ARG A 410 -14.93 -10.65 39.09
#